data_c0e2a96d4109a7603a45136185be011c
#
_entry.id   c0e2a96d4109a7603a45136185be011c
#
_cell.length_a   1.000
_cell.length_b   1.000
_cell.length_c   1.000
_cell.angle_alpha   90.00
_cell.angle_beta   90.00
_cell.angle_gamma   90.00
#
_symmetry.space_group_name_H-M   'P 1'
#
loop_
_entity.id
_entity.type
_entity.pdbx_description
1 polymer ?
#
loop_
_entity_poly.entity_id
_entity_poly.type
_entity_poly.pdbx_seq_one_letter_code
_entity_poly.pdbx_strand_id
1 'polypeptide(L)'
;MLPRLWGSGKFESVDTGSLEYLRGLGIDYVWYTGVIRHATRKADEGCVPSHPQIVKGEAGSPYAITDYYDVNPYLATVPDRRMEEFLELVERTHRHGMKVVMDFVPNHVARDYQSHVPGVRSLGADDYTSYHWSPENDFFYYPGEALRLPEPPADGDAFVEYPAKASGNCFSSAPGANDWYETIKLNYCNFHTGTWDKMYDIVRFWALKGVDGFRCDMVELVPPAFMQWLIARIKAEFPHIIFIAEVYEKDKYRMYVDEVGFDLLYDKSGLYDTVRAVTCDGLTARALTWNWQFLGDLQPRMLDFLENHDEQRVASDFFAGSAEAGYAALGVSLLLNTAPFMLYFGQEVGERGMDNEPFSGINGRTSIFDWWTVESLQALHVHIENPRKGLNNKQKAILKRYREALALAKRPAFAEGRTFDLGYCQGTGFNPDRHFAFLRSDGTETWLVATNFGPDSDITVRIPAEAGIPPQTLTIRVPERDYIAIHI
;
A
#
# COMPACT_ATOMS: atom_id res chain seq x y z
N MET A 1 1.15 6.63 3.71
CA MET A 1 1.56 8.05 3.53
C MET A 1 2.98 8.09 3.00
N LEU A 2 3.25 8.89 1.98
CA LEU A 2 4.61 9.17 1.48
C LEU A 2 5.04 10.54 2.06
N PRO A 3 5.92 10.59 3.07
CA PRO A 3 6.26 11.83 3.77
C PRO A 3 6.77 12.93 2.85
N ARG A 4 7.49 12.57 1.77
CA ARG A 4 7.98 13.50 0.76
C ARG A 4 6.91 14.40 0.13
N LEU A 5 5.66 13.95 0.05
CA LEU A 5 4.54 14.69 -0.54
C LEU A 5 3.65 15.37 0.52
N TRP A 6 4.05 15.36 1.79
CA TRP A 6 3.27 15.93 2.88
C TRP A 6 3.93 17.19 3.46
N GLY A 7 3.21 18.30 3.49
CA GLY A 7 3.70 19.57 4.03
C GLY A 7 4.99 20.04 3.33
N SER A 8 6.07 20.21 4.07
CA SER A 8 7.40 20.57 3.54
C SER A 8 8.15 19.37 2.92
N GLY A 9 7.59 18.18 2.98
CA GLY A 9 8.26 16.93 2.56
C GLY A 9 9.28 16.42 3.57
N LYS A 10 9.24 16.91 4.80
CA LYS A 10 10.16 16.52 5.88
C LYS A 10 9.45 15.73 6.97
N PHE A 11 10.19 14.94 7.76
CA PHE A 11 9.65 14.19 8.90
C PHE A 11 8.91 15.07 9.91
N GLU A 12 9.37 16.32 10.10
CA GLU A 12 8.73 17.29 10.98
C GLU A 12 7.33 17.70 10.52
N SER A 13 7.05 17.64 9.20
CA SER A 13 5.72 18.00 8.66
C SER A 13 4.62 17.01 9.05
N VAL A 14 4.98 15.78 9.46
CA VAL A 14 4.05 14.87 10.11
C VAL A 14 4.03 15.20 11.59
N ASP A 15 3.49 16.34 11.89
CA ASP A 15 3.46 16.96 13.22
C ASP A 15 2.31 16.44 14.10
N THR A 16 2.16 17.01 15.29
CA THR A 16 1.06 16.71 16.21
C THR A 16 -0.30 16.93 15.58
N GLY A 17 -0.50 18.01 14.81
CA GLY A 17 -1.77 18.30 14.15
C GLY A 17 -2.12 17.26 13.12
N SER A 18 -1.15 16.84 12.31
CA SER A 18 -1.30 15.75 11.32
C SER A 18 -1.67 14.42 11.99
N LEU A 19 -1.02 14.09 13.12
CA LEU A 19 -1.29 12.82 13.82
C LEU A 19 -2.61 12.84 14.58
N GLU A 20 -3.01 13.97 15.17
CA GLU A 20 -4.33 14.16 15.76
C GLU A 20 -5.44 14.04 14.71
N TYR A 21 -5.22 14.58 13.52
CA TYR A 21 -6.12 14.43 12.39
C TYR A 21 -6.30 12.95 12.00
N LEU A 22 -5.20 12.20 11.82
CA LEU A 22 -5.25 10.77 11.51
C LEU A 22 -5.94 9.98 12.62
N ARG A 23 -5.62 10.25 13.87
CA ARG A 23 -6.30 9.62 15.02
C ARG A 23 -7.79 9.93 15.05
N GLY A 24 -8.18 11.16 14.70
CA GLY A 24 -9.56 11.60 14.58
C GLY A 24 -10.33 10.91 13.44
N LEU A 25 -9.65 10.40 12.42
CA LEU A 25 -10.21 9.52 11.40
C LEU A 25 -10.35 8.05 11.87
N GLY A 26 -9.81 7.70 13.03
CA GLY A 26 -9.83 6.34 13.56
C GLY A 26 -8.68 5.47 13.03
N ILE A 27 -7.59 6.07 12.54
CA ILE A 27 -6.41 5.34 12.09
C ILE A 27 -5.68 4.71 13.28
N ASP A 28 -5.30 3.44 13.15
CA ASP A 28 -4.58 2.68 14.16
C ASP A 28 -3.12 2.44 13.76
N TYR A 29 -2.82 2.39 12.46
CA TYR A 29 -1.49 2.20 11.90
C TYR A 29 -1.18 3.27 10.86
N VAL A 30 0.02 3.82 10.87
CA VAL A 30 0.52 4.70 9.81
C VAL A 30 1.65 3.98 9.06
N TRP A 31 1.42 3.68 7.80
CA TRP A 31 2.46 3.16 6.93
C TRP A 31 3.18 4.33 6.26
N TYR A 32 4.44 4.53 6.63
CA TYR A 32 5.34 5.52 6.05
C TYR A 32 6.13 4.90 4.90
N THR A 33 5.71 5.17 3.66
CA THR A 33 6.38 4.71 2.44
C THR A 33 7.56 5.60 2.09
N GLY A 34 8.64 5.01 1.53
CA GLY A 34 9.77 5.74 0.98
C GLY A 34 10.66 6.40 2.03
N VAL A 35 10.66 5.88 3.26
CA VAL A 35 11.51 6.42 4.35
C VAL A 35 12.92 5.83 4.35
N ILE A 36 13.09 4.58 3.92
CA ILE A 36 14.42 3.96 3.81
C ILE A 36 15.22 4.66 2.71
N ARG A 37 16.53 4.77 2.89
CA ARG A 37 17.43 5.39 1.93
C ARG A 37 17.39 4.65 0.59
N HIS A 38 17.03 5.39 -0.47
CA HIS A 38 16.87 4.86 -1.82
C HIS A 38 17.57 5.75 -2.85
N ALA A 39 17.74 5.22 -4.06
CA ALA A 39 18.40 5.92 -5.16
C ALA A 39 17.63 7.19 -5.57
N THR A 40 18.34 8.29 -5.78
CA THR A 40 17.78 9.59 -6.20
C THR A 40 18.78 10.35 -7.06
N ARG A 41 18.31 11.17 -7.99
CA ARG A 41 19.16 12.10 -8.78
C ARG A 41 19.45 13.40 -8.04
N LYS A 42 18.69 13.73 -7.01
CA LYS A 42 18.81 15.00 -6.30
C LYS A 42 20.13 15.05 -5.52
N ALA A 43 20.87 16.14 -5.73
CA ALA A 43 22.09 16.46 -5.00
C ALA A 43 21.79 17.67 -4.08
N ASP A 44 21.54 17.40 -2.79
CA ASP A 44 21.45 18.44 -1.75
C ASP A 44 22.67 18.36 -0.83
N GLU A 45 22.91 19.39 -0.05
CA GLU A 45 24.01 19.43 0.91
C GLU A 45 23.98 18.21 1.85
N GLY A 46 25.11 17.51 1.95
CA GLY A 46 25.22 16.28 2.75
C GLY A 46 24.63 15.00 2.10
N CYS A 47 24.18 15.08 0.85
CA CYS A 47 23.60 13.95 0.13
C CYS A 47 24.38 13.66 -1.13
N VAL A 48 24.68 12.38 -1.39
CA VAL A 48 25.33 11.92 -2.62
C VAL A 48 24.26 11.30 -3.51
N PRO A 49 24.00 11.87 -4.73
CA PRO A 49 23.04 11.31 -5.65
C PRO A 49 23.54 10.00 -6.26
N SER A 50 22.60 9.16 -6.67
CA SER A 50 22.87 8.00 -7.51
C SER A 50 23.10 8.44 -8.96
N HIS A 51 23.75 7.57 -9.76
CA HIS A 51 23.98 7.86 -11.17
C HIS A 51 22.63 7.98 -11.93
N PRO A 52 22.43 9.02 -12.77
CA PRO A 52 21.14 9.28 -13.43
C PRO A 52 20.55 8.11 -14.24
N GLN A 53 21.39 7.27 -14.85
CA GLN A 53 20.92 6.13 -15.65
C GLN A 53 20.31 4.99 -14.81
N ILE A 54 20.51 4.97 -13.49
CA ILE A 54 19.97 3.94 -12.59
C ILE A 54 18.92 4.52 -11.62
N VAL A 55 18.28 5.63 -12.00
CA VAL A 55 17.21 6.28 -11.19
C VAL A 55 16.04 6.62 -12.09
N LYS A 56 14.86 6.18 -11.72
CA LYS A 56 13.58 6.55 -12.36
C LYS A 56 13.04 7.84 -11.74
N GLY A 57 12.76 8.86 -12.57
CA GLY A 57 12.36 10.19 -12.10
C GLY A 57 13.50 10.92 -11.36
N GLU A 58 13.20 12.05 -10.73
CA GLU A 58 14.17 12.82 -9.95
C GLU A 58 14.34 12.29 -8.53
N ALA A 59 13.25 11.87 -7.92
CA ALA A 59 13.24 11.38 -6.55
C ALA A 59 13.63 9.90 -6.43
N GLY A 60 13.60 9.17 -7.52
CA GLY A 60 13.85 7.74 -7.57
C GLY A 60 12.71 6.89 -7.02
N SER A 61 12.80 5.59 -7.28
CA SER A 61 11.87 4.62 -6.71
C SER A 61 12.13 4.46 -5.21
N PRO A 62 11.12 4.58 -4.35
CA PRO A 62 11.22 4.23 -2.93
C PRO A 62 11.65 2.79 -2.68
N TYR A 63 11.55 1.93 -3.69
CA TYR A 63 11.89 0.50 -3.65
C TYR A 63 13.30 0.19 -4.17
N ALA A 64 13.98 1.14 -4.80
CA ALA A 64 15.40 1.02 -5.16
C ALA A 64 16.29 1.41 -3.96
N ILE A 65 16.35 0.53 -2.95
CA ILE A 65 17.03 0.77 -1.67
C ILE A 65 18.54 0.81 -1.86
N THR A 66 19.19 1.88 -1.42
CA THR A 66 20.68 2.02 -1.45
C THR A 66 21.32 1.66 -0.11
N ASP A 67 20.60 1.79 1.01
CA ASP A 67 21.08 1.35 2.33
C ASP A 67 19.87 1.00 3.21
N TYR A 68 19.73 -0.27 3.58
CA TYR A 68 18.65 -0.74 4.44
C TYR A 68 18.74 -0.28 5.89
N TYR A 69 19.90 0.16 6.34
CA TYR A 69 20.15 0.57 7.72
C TYR A 69 20.09 2.09 7.92
N ASP A 70 19.66 2.81 6.88
CA ASP A 70 19.59 4.26 6.89
C ASP A 70 18.24 4.76 6.36
N VAL A 71 17.89 5.98 6.71
CA VAL A 71 16.71 6.67 6.17
C VAL A 71 17.11 7.69 5.11
N ASN A 72 16.17 8.03 4.26
CA ASN A 72 16.37 8.99 3.18
C ASN A 72 16.72 10.38 3.75
N PRO A 73 17.93 10.90 3.50
CA PRO A 73 18.39 12.17 4.08
C PRO A 73 17.56 13.38 3.63
N TYR A 74 16.90 13.29 2.47
CA TYR A 74 16.04 14.37 1.97
C TYR A 74 14.75 14.55 2.77
N LEU A 75 14.36 13.56 3.60
CA LEU A 75 13.19 13.66 4.48
C LEU A 75 13.52 14.33 5.82
N ALA A 76 14.79 14.51 6.13
CA ALA A 76 15.21 15.19 7.36
C ALA A 76 15.38 16.71 7.14
N THR A 77 15.13 17.48 8.17
CA THR A 77 15.43 18.92 8.21
C THR A 77 16.94 19.13 8.25
N VAL A 78 17.63 18.29 9.03
CA VAL A 78 19.09 18.22 9.09
C VAL A 78 19.55 16.86 8.61
N PRO A 79 20.09 16.71 7.37
CA PRO A 79 20.44 15.42 6.78
C PRO A 79 21.31 14.52 7.66
N ASP A 80 22.26 15.09 8.42
CA ASP A 80 23.12 14.33 9.34
C ASP A 80 22.39 13.78 10.57
N ARG A 81 21.21 14.34 10.89
CA ARG A 81 20.35 13.89 11.99
C ARG A 81 19.16 13.05 11.50
N ARG A 82 19.14 12.63 10.25
CA ARG A 82 18.01 11.95 9.62
C ARG A 82 17.44 10.76 10.40
N MET A 83 18.32 9.95 10.98
CA MET A 83 17.90 8.81 11.79
C MET A 83 17.23 9.27 13.11
N GLU A 84 17.76 10.30 13.75
CA GLU A 84 17.18 10.87 14.96
C GLU A 84 15.79 11.45 14.65
N GLU A 85 15.66 12.25 13.59
CA GLU A 85 14.38 12.86 13.19
C GLU A 85 13.34 11.79 12.80
N PHE A 86 13.76 10.70 12.17
CA PHE A 86 12.86 9.56 11.89
C PHE A 86 12.40 8.88 13.19
N LEU A 87 13.30 8.62 14.13
CA LEU A 87 12.94 8.03 15.41
C LEU A 87 12.03 8.95 16.23
N GLU A 88 12.22 10.26 16.16
CA GLU A 88 11.30 11.23 16.74
C GLU A 88 9.91 11.17 16.10
N LEU A 89 9.81 10.90 14.78
CA LEU A 89 8.53 10.66 14.10
C LEU A 89 7.88 9.37 14.60
N VAL A 90 8.63 8.27 14.72
CA VAL A 90 8.13 6.99 15.26
C VAL A 90 7.55 7.20 16.67
N GLU A 91 8.34 7.80 17.56
CA GLU A 91 7.91 8.08 18.93
C GLU A 91 6.70 9.02 18.99
N ARG A 92 6.67 10.06 18.13
CA ARG A 92 5.53 10.99 18.04
C ARG A 92 4.27 10.24 17.60
N THR A 93 4.36 9.33 16.64
CA THR A 93 3.24 8.50 16.17
C THR A 93 2.72 7.61 17.31
N HIS A 94 3.62 6.96 18.07
CA HIS A 94 3.26 6.15 19.22
C HIS A 94 2.58 6.96 20.34
N ARG A 95 3.06 8.17 20.62
CA ARG A 95 2.43 9.06 21.64
C ARG A 95 0.99 9.44 21.28
N HIS A 96 0.62 9.41 19.99
CA HIS A 96 -0.75 9.61 19.52
C HIS A 96 -1.57 8.30 19.47
N GLY A 97 -1.05 7.20 20.03
CA GLY A 97 -1.74 5.92 20.12
C GLY A 97 -1.86 5.17 18.78
N MET A 98 -0.99 5.49 17.82
CA MET A 98 -0.90 4.78 16.53
C MET A 98 0.41 4.01 16.44
N LYS A 99 0.44 3.02 15.56
CA LYS A 99 1.60 2.16 15.28
C LYS A 99 2.22 2.52 13.93
N VAL A 100 3.48 2.14 13.73
CA VAL A 100 4.27 2.46 12.53
C VAL A 100 4.50 1.22 11.70
N VAL A 101 4.16 1.31 10.40
CA VAL A 101 4.51 0.32 9.38
C VAL A 101 5.51 0.93 8.40
N MET A 102 6.49 0.13 7.97
CA MET A 102 7.46 0.48 6.93
C MET A 102 7.44 -0.55 5.80
N ASP A 103 7.97 -0.16 4.64
CA ASP A 103 8.25 -1.12 3.56
C ASP A 103 9.45 -2.01 3.92
N PHE A 104 9.34 -3.29 3.59
CA PHE A 104 10.43 -4.22 3.49
C PHE A 104 10.48 -4.75 2.05
N VAL A 105 11.60 -4.55 1.38
CA VAL A 105 11.79 -4.90 -0.03
C VAL A 105 12.68 -6.16 -0.13
N PRO A 106 12.13 -7.37 -0.03
CA PRO A 106 12.96 -8.58 0.04
C PRO A 106 13.51 -9.03 -1.31
N ASN A 107 12.95 -8.55 -2.43
CA ASN A 107 13.26 -9.07 -3.75
C ASN A 107 14.52 -8.47 -4.39
N HIS A 108 14.83 -7.21 -4.11
CA HIS A 108 15.86 -6.45 -4.83
C HIS A 108 16.41 -5.29 -4.02
N VAL A 109 17.52 -4.72 -4.50
CA VAL A 109 18.15 -3.48 -4.00
C VAL A 109 18.48 -2.56 -5.17
N ALA A 110 18.87 -1.31 -4.92
CA ALA A 110 19.40 -0.43 -5.95
C ALA A 110 20.75 -0.95 -6.52
N ARG A 111 21.13 -0.51 -7.73
CA ARG A 111 22.42 -0.94 -8.34
C ARG A 111 23.63 -0.40 -7.62
N ASP A 112 23.51 0.72 -6.94
CA ASP A 112 24.54 1.33 -6.11
C ASP A 112 24.37 1.02 -4.61
N TYR A 113 23.70 -0.10 -4.28
CA TYR A 113 23.50 -0.52 -2.90
C TYR A 113 24.85 -0.65 -2.16
N GLN A 114 24.96 0.07 -1.06
CA GLN A 114 26.06 -0.02 -0.12
C GLN A 114 25.65 0.49 1.25
N SER A 115 25.78 -0.33 2.29
CA SER A 115 25.59 0.18 3.66
C SER A 115 26.82 0.97 4.11
N HIS A 116 26.57 2.12 4.68
CA HIS A 116 27.57 3.01 5.28
C HIS A 116 27.60 2.90 6.80
N VAL A 117 26.75 2.06 7.38
CA VAL A 117 26.70 1.87 8.84
C VAL A 117 27.88 1.01 9.30
N PRO A 118 28.71 1.49 10.26
CA PRO A 118 29.86 0.74 10.75
C PRO A 118 29.46 -0.63 11.30
N GLY A 119 30.20 -1.68 10.88
CA GLY A 119 29.98 -3.07 11.30
C GLY A 119 28.91 -3.83 10.52
N VAL A 120 28.18 -3.16 9.62
CA VAL A 120 27.22 -3.82 8.71
C VAL A 120 27.98 -4.32 7.47
N ARG A 121 27.78 -5.61 7.15
CA ARG A 121 28.30 -6.21 5.92
C ARG A 121 27.27 -6.02 4.81
N SER A 122 27.62 -5.20 3.83
CA SER A 122 26.77 -4.94 2.67
C SER A 122 26.44 -6.21 1.87
N LEU A 123 25.25 -6.27 1.32
CA LEU A 123 24.88 -7.29 0.33
C LEU A 123 25.87 -7.23 -0.86
N GLY A 124 26.30 -8.38 -1.33
CA GLY A 124 27.24 -8.52 -2.46
C GLY A 124 28.71 -8.28 -2.14
N ALA A 125 29.05 -7.88 -0.90
CA ALA A 125 30.44 -7.53 -0.55
C ALA A 125 31.44 -8.70 -0.69
N ASP A 126 30.96 -9.93 -0.56
CA ASP A 126 31.77 -11.14 -0.59
C ASP A 126 31.41 -12.10 -1.73
N ASP A 127 30.63 -11.62 -2.70
CA ASP A 127 30.15 -12.45 -3.80
C ASP A 127 31.26 -12.89 -4.75
N TYR A 128 31.17 -14.13 -5.20
CA TYR A 128 32.03 -14.68 -6.23
C TYR A 128 31.50 -14.29 -7.62
N THR A 129 32.02 -13.24 -8.18
CA THR A 129 31.55 -12.65 -9.44
C THR A 129 31.89 -13.46 -10.70
N SER A 130 32.70 -14.54 -10.55
CA SER A 130 33.04 -15.43 -11.63
C SER A 130 32.00 -16.46 -12.00
N TYR A 131 30.93 -16.56 -11.22
CA TYR A 131 29.81 -17.49 -11.43
C TYR A 131 28.51 -16.72 -11.62
N HIS A 132 27.66 -17.21 -12.54
CA HIS A 132 26.33 -16.65 -12.70
C HIS A 132 25.53 -16.80 -11.41
N TRP A 133 25.62 -17.95 -10.77
CA TRP A 133 24.97 -18.26 -9.50
C TRP A 133 25.94 -19.01 -8.57
N SER A 134 25.88 -18.66 -7.30
CA SER A 134 26.47 -19.39 -6.20
C SER A 134 25.51 -19.35 -5.00
N PRO A 135 25.39 -20.42 -4.20
CA PRO A 135 24.58 -20.40 -2.98
C PRO A 135 25.12 -19.41 -1.93
N GLU A 136 26.36 -18.95 -2.07
CA GLU A 136 26.99 -18.01 -1.14
C GLU A 136 26.90 -16.56 -1.61
N ASN A 137 26.45 -16.33 -2.84
CA ASN A 137 26.26 -14.99 -3.39
C ASN A 137 24.93 -14.38 -2.99
N ASP A 138 24.95 -13.08 -2.72
CA ASP A 138 23.72 -12.30 -2.52
C ASP A 138 23.05 -11.94 -3.85
N PHE A 139 23.79 -11.93 -4.98
CA PHE A 139 23.30 -11.53 -6.29
C PHE A 139 23.58 -12.59 -7.37
N PHE A 140 22.91 -12.42 -8.54
CA PHE A 140 23.17 -13.18 -9.76
C PHE A 140 24.01 -12.36 -10.72
N TYR A 141 25.10 -12.94 -11.23
CA TYR A 141 26.08 -12.26 -12.11
C TYR A 141 26.05 -12.80 -13.53
N TYR A 142 26.52 -11.98 -14.47
CA TYR A 142 26.79 -12.35 -15.87
C TYR A 142 28.31 -12.22 -16.13
N PRO A 143 29.08 -13.24 -15.80
CA PRO A 143 30.57 -13.19 -15.94
C PRO A 143 30.99 -12.89 -17.37
N GLY A 144 31.86 -11.90 -17.56
CA GLY A 144 32.34 -11.49 -18.88
C GLY A 144 31.39 -10.52 -19.63
N GLU A 145 30.23 -10.17 -19.07
CA GLU A 145 29.32 -9.21 -19.70
C GLU A 145 29.23 -7.92 -18.87
N ALA A 146 29.19 -6.77 -19.56
CA ALA A 146 28.87 -5.49 -18.94
C ALA A 146 27.35 -5.25 -18.97
N LEU A 147 26.85 -4.52 -17.99
CA LEU A 147 25.45 -4.06 -17.98
C LEU A 147 25.20 -3.13 -19.18
N ARG A 148 24.09 -3.36 -19.86
CA ARG A 148 23.58 -2.49 -20.93
C ARG A 148 22.23 -1.96 -20.53
N LEU A 149 22.19 -0.68 -20.15
CA LEU A 149 20.97 0.01 -19.77
C LEU A 149 20.14 0.40 -21.01
N PRO A 150 18.80 0.51 -20.87
CA PRO A 150 17.91 0.78 -22.00
C PRO A 150 18.07 2.20 -22.54
N GLU A 151 18.43 3.17 -21.70
CA GLU A 151 18.60 4.55 -22.09
C GLU A 151 20.09 4.88 -22.27
N PRO A 152 20.46 5.62 -23.35
CA PRO A 152 21.83 6.08 -23.52
C PRO A 152 22.20 7.06 -22.40
N PRO A 153 23.51 7.15 -22.06
CA PRO A 153 23.96 8.10 -21.06
C PRO A 153 23.76 9.54 -21.55
N ALA A 154 23.26 10.41 -20.68
CA ALA A 154 23.31 11.85 -20.91
C ALA A 154 24.78 12.31 -20.85
N ASP A 155 25.18 13.21 -21.77
CA ASP A 155 26.49 13.85 -21.79
C ASP A 155 27.69 12.88 -21.83
N GLY A 156 27.48 11.62 -22.23
CA GLY A 156 28.52 10.61 -22.35
C GLY A 156 29.03 10.02 -21.03
N ASP A 157 28.44 10.39 -19.89
CA ASP A 157 28.71 9.78 -18.59
C ASP A 157 27.88 8.51 -18.45
N ALA A 158 28.52 7.33 -18.55
CA ALA A 158 27.84 6.05 -18.52
C ALA A 158 28.01 5.37 -17.18
N PHE A 159 26.92 4.89 -16.61
CA PHE A 159 26.97 3.97 -15.48
C PHE A 159 27.65 2.66 -15.89
N VAL A 160 28.67 2.26 -15.14
CA VAL A 160 29.46 1.06 -15.45
C VAL A 160 29.25 0.01 -14.36
N GLU A 161 28.73 -1.16 -14.76
CA GLU A 161 28.65 -2.34 -13.91
C GLU A 161 29.24 -3.55 -14.66
N TYR A 162 30.32 -4.11 -14.12
CA TYR A 162 31.02 -5.29 -14.69
C TYR A 162 31.53 -6.20 -13.56
N PRO A 163 31.19 -7.50 -13.57
CA PRO A 163 30.20 -8.11 -14.43
C PRO A 163 28.79 -7.57 -14.10
N ALA A 164 27.91 -7.58 -15.10
CA ALA A 164 26.51 -7.20 -14.93
C ALA A 164 25.81 -8.09 -13.91
N LYS A 165 24.80 -7.56 -13.24
CA LYS A 165 23.91 -8.30 -12.33
C LYS A 165 22.50 -8.37 -12.88
N ALA A 166 21.75 -9.42 -12.54
CA ALA A 166 20.33 -9.52 -12.85
C ALA A 166 19.55 -8.38 -12.19
N SER A 167 18.54 -7.84 -12.88
CA SER A 167 17.60 -6.85 -12.32
C SER A 167 16.52 -7.53 -11.47
N GLY A 168 15.78 -6.76 -10.67
CA GLY A 168 14.79 -7.27 -9.75
C GLY A 168 13.73 -8.18 -10.38
N ASN A 169 13.38 -7.94 -11.65
CA ASN A 169 12.40 -8.72 -12.41
C ASN A 169 12.92 -9.31 -13.73
N CYS A 170 14.22 -9.14 -14.03
CA CYS A 170 14.77 -9.55 -15.33
C CYS A 170 16.15 -10.20 -15.16
N PHE A 171 16.25 -11.48 -15.59
CA PHE A 171 17.50 -12.23 -15.65
C PHE A 171 18.20 -11.97 -17.00
N SER A 172 18.83 -10.80 -17.14
CA SER A 172 19.57 -10.37 -18.31
C SER A 172 20.66 -9.35 -17.96
N SER A 173 21.78 -9.36 -18.69
CA SER A 173 22.77 -8.27 -18.67
C SER A 173 22.31 -7.01 -19.43
N ALA A 174 21.14 -7.09 -20.11
CA ALA A 174 20.56 -6.02 -20.91
C ALA A 174 19.05 -5.92 -20.64
N PRO A 175 18.63 -5.44 -19.43
CA PRO A 175 17.23 -5.24 -19.11
C PRO A 175 16.62 -4.17 -20.05
N GLY A 176 15.33 -4.31 -20.39
CA GLY A 176 14.59 -3.35 -21.19
C GLY A 176 14.06 -2.17 -20.38
N ALA A 177 13.49 -1.18 -21.06
CA ALA A 177 12.93 0.04 -20.43
C ALA A 177 11.76 -0.24 -19.48
N ASN A 178 11.02 -1.32 -19.71
CA ASN A 178 9.91 -1.75 -18.85
C ASN A 178 10.35 -2.64 -17.67
N ASP A 179 11.62 -3.04 -17.66
CA ASP A 179 12.18 -3.80 -16.53
C ASP A 179 12.58 -2.87 -15.38
N TRP A 180 12.87 -3.46 -14.24
CA TRP A 180 13.41 -2.75 -13.09
C TRP A 180 14.94 -2.61 -13.21
N TYR A 181 15.37 -1.97 -14.31
CA TYR A 181 16.78 -1.85 -14.70
C TYR A 181 17.63 -1.11 -13.65
N GLU A 182 17.01 -0.30 -12.78
CA GLU A 182 17.61 0.44 -11.68
C GLU A 182 17.93 -0.44 -10.46
N THR A 183 17.51 -1.71 -10.47
CA THR A 183 17.61 -2.62 -9.32
C THR A 183 18.47 -3.85 -9.60
N ILE A 184 18.89 -4.53 -8.53
CA ILE A 184 19.61 -5.80 -8.55
C ILE A 184 18.78 -6.85 -7.82
N LYS A 185 18.57 -8.01 -8.46
CA LYS A 185 17.88 -9.17 -7.90
C LYS A 185 18.68 -9.80 -6.75
N LEU A 186 18.02 -10.01 -5.61
CA LEU A 186 18.59 -10.78 -4.50
C LEU A 186 18.49 -12.29 -4.75
N ASN A 187 19.52 -13.01 -4.33
CA ASN A 187 19.64 -14.45 -4.48
C ASN A 187 19.23 -15.16 -3.18
N TYR A 188 18.08 -15.82 -3.24
CA TYR A 188 17.63 -16.76 -2.21
C TYR A 188 17.67 -18.16 -2.79
N CYS A 189 18.68 -18.97 -2.47
CA CYS A 189 18.59 -20.37 -2.84
C CYS A 189 17.54 -21.12 -2.01
N ASN A 190 17.25 -22.38 -2.40
CA ASN A 190 16.22 -23.20 -1.73
C ASN A 190 16.56 -23.63 -0.29
N PHE A 191 17.69 -23.18 0.26
CA PHE A 191 18.13 -23.45 1.62
C PHE A 191 18.77 -22.19 2.22
N HIS A 192 18.89 -22.21 3.54
CA HIS A 192 19.43 -21.07 4.29
C HIS A 192 20.82 -20.66 3.84
N THR A 193 20.98 -19.38 3.53
CA THR A 193 22.24 -18.75 3.10
C THR A 193 22.52 -17.47 3.86
N GLY A 194 23.70 -16.88 3.65
CA GLY A 194 24.07 -15.58 4.24
C GLY A 194 23.11 -14.44 3.89
N THR A 195 22.45 -14.48 2.73
CA THR A 195 21.41 -13.52 2.34
C THR A 195 20.21 -13.56 3.31
N TRP A 196 19.80 -14.75 3.76
CA TRP A 196 18.71 -14.89 4.71
C TRP A 196 19.02 -14.19 6.04
N ASP A 197 20.23 -14.42 6.57
CA ASP A 197 20.66 -13.81 7.83
C ASP A 197 20.79 -12.29 7.72
N LYS A 198 21.34 -11.77 6.61
CA LYS A 198 21.43 -10.33 6.36
C LYS A 198 20.04 -9.67 6.31
N MET A 199 19.09 -10.31 5.62
CA MET A 199 17.73 -9.79 5.53
C MET A 199 16.97 -9.88 6.86
N TYR A 200 17.23 -10.91 7.67
CA TYR A 200 16.74 -10.98 9.05
C TYR A 200 17.29 -9.85 9.91
N ASP A 201 18.60 -9.57 9.83
CA ASP A 201 19.23 -8.49 10.59
C ASP A 201 18.65 -7.12 10.22
N ILE A 202 18.30 -6.89 8.95
CA ILE A 202 17.62 -5.68 8.48
C ILE A 202 16.26 -5.51 9.17
N VAL A 203 15.40 -6.53 9.12
CA VAL A 203 14.06 -6.46 9.73
C VAL A 203 14.18 -6.30 11.24
N ARG A 204 15.08 -7.04 11.87
CA ARG A 204 15.37 -6.95 13.30
C ARG A 204 15.86 -5.55 13.71
N PHE A 205 16.71 -4.93 12.89
CA PHE A 205 17.22 -3.57 13.13
C PHE A 205 16.08 -2.55 13.25
N TRP A 206 15.12 -2.59 12.33
CA TRP A 206 13.96 -1.69 12.36
C TRP A 206 12.97 -2.04 13.48
N ALA A 207 12.78 -3.32 13.77
CA ALA A 207 11.99 -3.77 14.91
C ALA A 207 12.52 -3.20 16.23
N LEU A 208 13.84 -3.25 16.44
CA LEU A 208 14.52 -2.66 17.61
C LEU A 208 14.39 -1.13 17.67
N LYS A 209 14.11 -0.47 16.55
CA LYS A 209 13.88 0.99 16.48
C LYS A 209 12.42 1.39 16.66
N GLY A 210 11.55 0.43 17.02
CA GLY A 210 10.15 0.70 17.33
C GLY A 210 9.20 0.64 16.14
N VAL A 211 9.60 0.08 15.00
CA VAL A 211 8.68 -0.23 13.90
C VAL A 211 7.79 -1.39 14.29
N ASP A 212 6.47 -1.25 14.13
CA ASP A 212 5.45 -2.21 14.57
C ASP A 212 5.01 -3.18 13.48
N GLY A 213 5.39 -2.92 12.24
CA GLY A 213 5.00 -3.78 11.13
C GLY A 213 5.73 -3.49 9.83
N PHE A 214 5.70 -4.47 8.92
CA PHE A 214 6.34 -4.40 7.62
C PHE A 214 5.38 -4.75 6.49
N ARG A 215 5.28 -3.84 5.51
CA ARG A 215 4.69 -4.17 4.21
C ARG A 215 5.78 -4.77 3.34
N CYS A 216 5.63 -6.03 3.00
CA CYS A 216 6.61 -6.79 2.25
C CYS A 216 6.30 -6.70 0.74
N ASP A 217 7.22 -6.06 0.03
CA ASP A 217 7.13 -5.81 -1.41
C ASP A 217 7.34 -7.09 -2.21
N MET A 218 6.48 -7.32 -3.22
CA MET A 218 6.64 -8.35 -4.26
C MET A 218 7.05 -9.74 -3.73
N VAL A 219 6.40 -10.19 -2.64
CA VAL A 219 6.76 -11.46 -1.95
C VAL A 219 6.64 -12.70 -2.83
N GLU A 220 5.87 -12.63 -3.92
CA GLU A 220 5.73 -13.74 -4.89
C GLU A 220 7.03 -13.98 -5.70
N LEU A 221 7.93 -13.00 -5.74
CA LEU A 221 9.24 -13.12 -6.37
C LEU A 221 10.34 -13.62 -5.43
N VAL A 222 9.97 -13.94 -4.19
CA VAL A 222 10.87 -14.41 -3.12
C VAL A 222 10.41 -15.80 -2.69
N PRO A 223 11.33 -16.76 -2.35
CA PRO A 223 10.92 -18.07 -1.90
C PRO A 223 10.03 -18.01 -0.64
N PRO A 224 8.83 -18.63 -0.65
CA PRO A 224 7.95 -18.66 0.52
C PRO A 224 8.65 -19.20 1.79
N ALA A 225 9.55 -20.17 1.63
CA ALA A 225 10.32 -20.74 2.75
C ALA A 225 11.20 -19.70 3.47
N PHE A 226 11.77 -18.73 2.72
CA PHE A 226 12.51 -17.62 3.34
C PHE A 226 11.56 -16.74 4.16
N MET A 227 10.43 -16.33 3.60
CA MET A 227 9.47 -15.47 4.32
C MET A 227 8.90 -16.17 5.56
N GLN A 228 8.59 -17.47 5.45
CA GLN A 228 8.15 -18.29 6.59
C GLN A 228 9.20 -18.29 7.72
N TRP A 229 10.46 -18.56 7.38
CA TRP A 229 11.57 -18.56 8.34
C TRP A 229 11.78 -17.17 8.98
N LEU A 230 11.77 -16.11 8.17
CA LEU A 230 11.94 -14.72 8.62
C LEU A 230 10.84 -14.32 9.61
N ILE A 231 9.58 -14.50 9.20
CA ILE A 231 8.41 -14.12 10.00
C ILE A 231 8.39 -14.87 11.32
N ALA A 232 8.59 -16.20 11.29
CA ALA A 232 8.61 -17.01 12.50
C ALA A 232 9.70 -16.53 13.48
N ARG A 233 10.90 -16.21 12.96
CA ARG A 233 12.03 -15.79 13.78
C ARG A 233 11.85 -14.38 14.35
N ILE A 234 11.35 -13.43 13.55
CA ILE A 234 11.05 -12.08 14.06
C ILE A 234 9.92 -12.11 15.10
N LYS A 235 8.84 -12.85 14.86
CA LYS A 235 7.73 -12.95 15.81
C LYS A 235 8.10 -13.67 17.11
N ALA A 236 9.10 -14.54 17.10
CA ALA A 236 9.63 -15.16 18.33
C ALA A 236 10.31 -14.12 19.25
N GLU A 237 10.95 -13.10 18.69
CA GLU A 237 11.58 -12.01 19.44
C GLU A 237 10.65 -10.81 19.66
N PHE A 238 9.81 -10.49 18.65
CA PHE A 238 8.89 -9.34 18.59
C PHE A 238 7.47 -9.79 18.23
N PRO A 239 6.72 -10.42 19.16
CA PRO A 239 5.41 -11.02 18.85
C PRO A 239 4.32 -10.02 18.41
N HIS A 240 4.52 -8.74 18.64
CA HIS A 240 3.58 -7.67 18.26
C HIS A 240 3.74 -7.17 16.81
N ILE A 241 4.83 -7.54 16.14
CA ILE A 241 5.09 -7.10 14.77
C ILE A 241 4.15 -7.80 13.78
N ILE A 242 3.52 -7.01 12.92
CA ILE A 242 2.69 -7.51 11.82
C ILE A 242 3.44 -7.51 10.50
N PHE A 243 3.12 -8.49 9.66
CA PHE A 243 3.62 -8.60 8.29
C PHE A 243 2.46 -8.53 7.31
N ILE A 244 2.56 -7.60 6.36
CA ILE A 244 1.57 -7.36 5.31
C ILE A 244 2.22 -7.77 3.99
N ALA A 245 1.61 -8.71 3.25
CA ALA A 245 2.14 -9.19 1.98
C ALA A 245 1.48 -8.50 0.79
N GLU A 246 2.29 -8.10 -0.18
CA GLU A 246 1.82 -7.80 -1.51
C GLU A 246 1.77 -9.09 -2.33
N VAL A 247 0.55 -9.61 -2.58
CA VAL A 247 0.28 -10.86 -3.30
C VAL A 247 -0.82 -10.62 -4.33
N TYR A 248 -0.59 -11.05 -5.56
CA TYR A 248 -1.54 -10.90 -6.67
C TYR A 248 -2.21 -12.20 -7.08
N GLU A 249 -1.57 -13.35 -6.86
CA GLU A 249 -2.12 -14.65 -7.19
C GLU A 249 -3.08 -15.16 -6.11
N LYS A 250 -4.40 -15.05 -6.35
CA LYS A 250 -5.46 -15.43 -5.38
C LYS A 250 -5.34 -16.87 -4.88
N ASP A 251 -4.94 -17.79 -5.75
CA ASP A 251 -4.80 -19.20 -5.39
C ASP A 251 -3.69 -19.43 -4.35
N LYS A 252 -2.79 -18.47 -4.17
CA LYS A 252 -1.72 -18.51 -3.16
C LYS A 252 -2.10 -17.85 -1.84
N TYR A 253 -3.22 -17.14 -1.74
CA TYR A 253 -3.59 -16.40 -0.53
C TYR A 253 -3.54 -17.28 0.71
N ARG A 254 -4.15 -18.46 0.65
CA ARG A 254 -4.18 -19.40 1.78
C ARG A 254 -2.77 -19.87 2.19
N MET A 255 -1.91 -20.17 1.24
CA MET A 255 -0.50 -20.53 1.51
C MET A 255 0.23 -19.40 2.26
N TYR A 256 0.11 -18.15 1.80
CA TYR A 256 0.78 -17.02 2.45
C TYR A 256 0.26 -16.73 3.87
N VAL A 257 -1.03 -16.96 4.12
CA VAL A 257 -1.62 -16.81 5.48
C VAL A 257 -1.28 -18.01 6.36
N ASP A 258 -1.61 -19.23 5.92
CA ASP A 258 -1.63 -20.41 6.81
C ASP A 258 -0.25 -21.06 6.96
N GLU A 259 0.58 -21.05 5.89
CA GLU A 259 1.87 -21.72 5.88
C GLU A 259 3.02 -20.73 6.09
N VAL A 260 3.04 -19.60 5.36
CA VAL A 260 4.11 -18.60 5.46
C VAL A 260 3.96 -17.74 6.70
N GLY A 261 2.72 -17.43 7.13
CA GLY A 261 2.44 -16.78 8.41
C GLY A 261 2.30 -15.26 8.35
N PHE A 262 1.97 -14.71 7.18
CA PHE A 262 1.60 -13.29 7.07
C PHE A 262 0.33 -12.98 7.87
N ASP A 263 0.28 -11.81 8.47
CA ASP A 263 -0.89 -11.35 9.20
C ASP A 263 -1.98 -10.85 8.28
N LEU A 264 -1.59 -10.12 7.24
CA LEU A 264 -2.49 -9.52 6.26
C LEU A 264 -1.93 -9.68 4.84
N LEU A 265 -2.83 -9.81 3.87
CA LEU A 265 -2.52 -9.79 2.44
C LEU A 265 -3.27 -8.64 1.77
N TYR A 266 -2.68 -7.99 0.76
CA TYR A 266 -3.43 -7.11 -0.13
C TYR A 266 -4.58 -7.86 -0.79
N ASP A 267 -5.80 -7.34 -0.71
CA ASP A 267 -6.92 -7.85 -1.51
C ASP A 267 -6.99 -7.14 -2.86
N LYS A 268 -5.85 -7.12 -3.57
CA LYS A 268 -5.74 -6.48 -4.89
C LYS A 268 -6.55 -7.22 -5.95
N SER A 269 -6.22 -8.49 -6.18
CA SER A 269 -6.85 -9.30 -7.23
C SER A 269 -8.22 -9.88 -6.82
N GLY A 270 -8.57 -9.76 -5.55
CA GLY A 270 -9.87 -10.11 -5.00
C GLY A 270 -10.83 -8.93 -5.02
N LEU A 271 -10.98 -8.26 -3.87
CA LEU A 271 -11.99 -7.22 -3.69
C LEU A 271 -11.70 -5.97 -4.53
N TYR A 272 -10.44 -5.47 -4.53
CA TYR A 272 -10.11 -4.24 -5.26
C TYR A 272 -10.45 -4.35 -6.75
N ASP A 273 -9.94 -5.37 -7.46
CA ASP A 273 -10.19 -5.53 -8.90
C ASP A 273 -11.68 -5.76 -9.18
N THR A 274 -12.38 -6.52 -8.32
CA THR A 274 -13.82 -6.75 -8.46
C THR A 274 -14.62 -5.46 -8.29
N VAL A 275 -14.35 -4.69 -7.23
CA VAL A 275 -15.03 -3.41 -6.98
C VAL A 275 -14.76 -2.40 -8.09
N ARG A 276 -13.50 -2.34 -8.55
CA ARG A 276 -13.12 -1.47 -9.67
C ARG A 276 -13.89 -1.84 -10.93
N ALA A 277 -13.92 -3.11 -11.30
CA ALA A 277 -14.60 -3.58 -12.50
C ALA A 277 -16.13 -3.36 -12.43
N VAL A 278 -16.75 -3.53 -11.26
CA VAL A 278 -18.18 -3.19 -11.06
C VAL A 278 -18.42 -1.68 -11.20
N THR A 279 -17.49 -0.86 -10.72
CA THR A 279 -17.62 0.60 -10.75
C THR A 279 -17.42 1.19 -12.14
N CYS A 280 -16.44 0.68 -12.92
CA CYS A 280 -15.96 1.32 -14.15
C CYS A 280 -16.13 0.48 -15.41
N ASP A 281 -15.99 -0.86 -15.31
CA ASP A 281 -15.84 -1.74 -16.47
C ASP A 281 -17.11 -2.52 -16.80
N GLY A 282 -18.23 -2.22 -16.10
CA GLY A 282 -19.54 -2.82 -16.36
C GLY A 282 -19.68 -4.27 -15.87
N LEU A 283 -18.80 -4.72 -14.98
CA LEU A 283 -18.98 -6.02 -14.32
C LEU A 283 -20.25 -6.00 -13.45
N THR A 284 -21.00 -7.11 -13.44
CA THR A 284 -22.16 -7.25 -12.58
C THR A 284 -21.80 -7.19 -11.09
N ALA A 285 -22.61 -6.51 -10.27
CA ALA A 285 -22.42 -6.44 -8.81
C ALA A 285 -22.52 -7.82 -8.12
N ARG A 286 -23.08 -8.85 -8.79
CA ARG A 286 -23.02 -10.26 -8.32
C ARG A 286 -21.59 -10.76 -8.08
N ALA A 287 -20.62 -10.19 -8.78
CA ALA A 287 -19.21 -10.55 -8.62
C ALA A 287 -18.70 -10.28 -7.20
N LEU A 288 -19.28 -9.33 -6.47
CA LEU A 288 -18.95 -9.04 -5.07
C LEU A 288 -19.31 -10.23 -4.17
N THR A 289 -20.50 -10.85 -4.36
CA THR A 289 -20.86 -12.10 -3.69
C THR A 289 -19.88 -13.22 -3.99
N TRP A 290 -19.49 -13.38 -5.25
CA TRP A 290 -18.56 -14.46 -5.64
C TRP A 290 -17.18 -14.28 -5.02
N ASN A 291 -16.67 -13.04 -4.99
CA ASN A 291 -15.40 -12.75 -4.31
C ASN A 291 -15.49 -12.98 -2.79
N TRP A 292 -16.57 -12.53 -2.17
CA TRP A 292 -16.83 -12.75 -0.74
C TRP A 292 -16.88 -14.24 -0.39
N GLN A 293 -17.54 -15.06 -1.21
CA GLN A 293 -17.58 -16.52 -1.05
C GLN A 293 -16.21 -17.17 -1.27
N PHE A 294 -15.45 -16.71 -2.26
CA PHE A 294 -14.10 -17.19 -2.54
C PHE A 294 -13.15 -16.98 -1.35
N LEU A 295 -13.15 -15.81 -0.77
CA LEU A 295 -12.30 -15.48 0.38
C LEU A 295 -12.71 -16.27 1.64
N GLY A 296 -14.01 -16.45 1.88
CA GLY A 296 -14.52 -17.21 3.03
C GLY A 296 -13.91 -16.76 4.36
N ASP A 297 -13.21 -17.66 5.04
CA ASP A 297 -12.55 -17.42 6.33
C ASP A 297 -11.25 -16.58 6.22
N LEU A 298 -10.75 -16.34 5.01
CA LEU A 298 -9.60 -15.45 4.80
C LEU A 298 -9.95 -13.97 4.90
N GLN A 299 -11.23 -13.59 4.82
CA GLN A 299 -11.65 -12.17 4.80
C GLN A 299 -11.01 -11.31 5.91
N PRO A 300 -10.95 -11.73 7.19
CA PRO A 300 -10.30 -10.92 8.23
C PRO A 300 -8.78 -10.80 8.10
N ARG A 301 -8.19 -11.57 7.20
CA ARG A 301 -6.74 -11.61 6.92
C ARG A 301 -6.37 -10.83 5.64
N MET A 302 -7.34 -10.16 5.03
CA MET A 302 -7.11 -9.28 3.88
C MET A 302 -6.91 -7.84 4.35
N LEU A 303 -6.19 -7.05 3.57
CA LEU A 303 -6.10 -5.61 3.69
C LEU A 303 -6.86 -5.01 2.52
N ASP A 304 -8.06 -4.53 2.79
CA ASP A 304 -8.94 -3.93 1.78
C ASP A 304 -8.52 -2.48 1.50
N PHE A 305 -8.63 -2.05 0.26
CA PHE A 305 -8.29 -0.69 -0.16
C PHE A 305 -8.99 -0.30 -1.47
N LEU A 306 -9.01 0.99 -1.77
CA LEU A 306 -9.45 1.54 -3.06
C LEU A 306 -8.36 2.27 -3.80
N GLU A 307 -7.32 2.69 -3.11
CA GLU A 307 -6.16 3.40 -3.65
C GLU A 307 -4.89 2.98 -2.92
N ASN A 308 -3.79 2.97 -3.65
CA ASN A 308 -2.44 2.91 -3.11
C ASN A 308 -1.48 3.64 -4.06
N HIS A 309 -0.16 3.49 -3.87
CA HIS A 309 0.84 4.17 -4.69
C HIS A 309 1.02 3.55 -6.09
N ASP A 310 0.50 2.33 -6.33
CA ASP A 310 0.57 1.62 -7.61
C ASP A 310 -0.73 1.68 -8.41
N GLU A 311 -1.85 2.01 -7.76
CA GLU A 311 -3.17 2.02 -8.38
C GLU A 311 -3.68 3.44 -8.65
N GLN A 312 -4.59 3.56 -9.62
CA GLN A 312 -5.20 4.85 -9.91
C GLN A 312 -6.05 5.35 -8.73
N ARG A 313 -6.06 6.66 -8.53
CA ARG A 313 -6.96 7.32 -7.59
C ARG A 313 -8.42 7.09 -7.98
N VAL A 314 -9.30 6.87 -7.01
CA VAL A 314 -10.75 6.70 -7.26
C VAL A 314 -11.33 7.89 -8.01
N ALA A 315 -10.91 9.10 -7.66
CA ALA A 315 -11.40 10.32 -8.28
C ALA A 315 -10.78 10.63 -9.65
N SER A 316 -9.84 9.81 -10.16
CA SER A 316 -9.23 9.99 -11.49
C SER A 316 -10.18 9.64 -12.62
N ASP A 317 -9.90 10.16 -13.80
CA ASP A 317 -10.62 9.80 -15.03
C ASP A 317 -10.37 8.36 -15.48
N PHE A 318 -9.39 7.69 -14.86
CA PHE A 318 -9.02 6.29 -15.08
C PHE A 318 -9.69 5.30 -14.11
N PHE A 319 -10.46 5.79 -13.14
CA PHE A 319 -11.26 4.97 -12.24
C PHE A 319 -12.70 5.49 -12.23
N ALA A 320 -13.20 6.10 -11.14
CA ALA A 320 -14.60 6.49 -11.03
C ALA A 320 -14.90 7.90 -11.60
N GLY A 321 -13.89 8.70 -11.89
CA GLY A 321 -14.00 10.07 -12.43
C GLY A 321 -14.26 11.15 -11.39
N SER A 322 -14.75 10.78 -10.20
CA SER A 322 -14.88 11.66 -9.05
C SER A 322 -14.91 10.84 -7.75
N ALA A 323 -14.63 11.49 -6.62
CA ALA A 323 -14.69 10.82 -5.33
C ALA A 323 -16.12 10.35 -4.99
N GLU A 324 -17.12 11.15 -5.34
CA GLU A 324 -18.53 10.85 -5.11
C GLU A 324 -18.97 9.62 -5.89
N ALA A 325 -18.52 9.46 -7.13
CA ALA A 325 -18.80 8.27 -7.94
C ALA A 325 -18.15 6.99 -7.39
N GLY A 326 -17.22 7.10 -6.45
CA GLY A 326 -16.59 6.01 -5.72
C GLY A 326 -17.26 5.61 -4.41
N TYR A 327 -18.34 6.26 -3.98
CA TYR A 327 -18.92 5.99 -2.65
C TYR A 327 -19.55 4.60 -2.54
N ALA A 328 -20.14 4.03 -3.59
CA ALA A 328 -20.62 2.65 -3.57
C ALA A 328 -19.44 1.68 -3.34
N ALA A 329 -18.30 1.91 -4.01
CA ALA A 329 -17.07 1.17 -3.83
C ALA A 329 -16.53 1.29 -2.40
N LEU A 330 -16.53 2.51 -1.83
CA LEU A 330 -16.13 2.77 -0.44
C LEU A 330 -17.02 1.98 0.54
N GLY A 331 -18.34 1.99 0.34
CA GLY A 331 -19.29 1.27 1.19
C GLY A 331 -19.03 -0.24 1.21
N VAL A 332 -18.68 -0.84 0.07
CA VAL A 332 -18.34 -2.25 -0.01
C VAL A 332 -16.98 -2.50 0.64
N SER A 333 -15.92 -1.82 0.20
CA SER A 333 -14.55 -2.11 0.65
C SER A 333 -14.34 -1.84 2.15
N LEU A 334 -15.08 -0.90 2.73
CA LEU A 334 -14.94 -0.53 4.15
C LEU A 334 -15.87 -1.31 5.08
N LEU A 335 -17.06 -1.75 4.60
CA LEU A 335 -18.13 -2.22 5.48
C LEU A 335 -18.51 -3.68 5.29
N LEU A 336 -18.03 -4.35 4.21
CA LEU A 336 -18.51 -5.70 3.86
C LEU A 336 -18.04 -6.76 4.87
N ASN A 337 -16.86 -6.62 5.43
CA ASN A 337 -16.26 -7.62 6.32
C ASN A 337 -15.50 -6.95 7.47
N THR A 338 -14.74 -7.72 8.24
CA THR A 338 -13.90 -7.23 9.37
C THR A 338 -12.44 -7.00 8.98
N ALA A 339 -12.11 -7.06 7.69
CA ALA A 339 -10.76 -6.76 7.22
C ALA A 339 -10.37 -5.31 7.55
N PRO A 340 -9.11 -5.05 7.90
CA PRO A 340 -8.60 -3.68 7.96
C PRO A 340 -8.73 -3.00 6.60
N PHE A 341 -9.00 -1.71 6.63
CA PHE A 341 -9.06 -0.87 5.43
C PHE A 341 -7.87 0.09 5.37
N MET A 342 -7.15 0.08 4.25
CA MET A 342 -6.06 1.01 3.99
C MET A 342 -6.59 2.27 3.31
N LEU A 343 -6.56 3.38 4.02
CA LEU A 343 -6.84 4.71 3.48
C LEU A 343 -5.57 5.31 2.91
N TYR A 344 -5.52 5.52 1.60
CA TYR A 344 -4.40 6.21 0.97
C TYR A 344 -4.53 7.71 1.14
N PHE A 345 -3.46 8.37 1.59
CA PHE A 345 -3.48 9.80 1.93
C PHE A 345 -3.94 10.69 0.76
N GLY A 346 -4.89 11.59 1.04
CA GLY A 346 -5.56 12.42 0.03
C GLY A 346 -6.82 11.81 -0.57
N GLN A 347 -7.07 10.50 -0.42
CA GLN A 347 -8.30 9.85 -0.86
C GLN A 347 -9.52 10.49 -0.21
N GLU A 348 -9.42 10.82 1.07
CA GLU A 348 -10.49 11.41 1.89
C GLU A 348 -10.83 12.87 1.52
N VAL A 349 -10.06 13.48 0.64
CA VAL A 349 -10.34 14.81 0.07
C VAL A 349 -10.50 14.79 -1.45
N GLY A 350 -10.50 13.59 -2.04
CA GLY A 350 -10.75 13.38 -3.46
C GLY A 350 -9.55 13.76 -4.35
N GLU A 351 -8.32 13.42 -3.90
CA GLU A 351 -7.14 13.52 -4.76
C GLU A 351 -7.34 12.73 -6.05
N ARG A 352 -6.98 13.32 -7.19
CA ARG A 352 -7.30 12.75 -8.49
C ARG A 352 -6.14 12.04 -9.18
N GLY A 353 -4.88 12.35 -8.86
CA GLY A 353 -3.72 11.85 -9.60
C GLY A 353 -3.75 12.23 -11.09
N MET A 354 -4.27 13.42 -11.40
CA MET A 354 -4.45 13.90 -12.78
C MET A 354 -3.47 15.02 -13.13
N ASP A 355 -2.45 15.24 -12.33
CA ASP A 355 -1.39 16.19 -12.62
C ASP A 355 -0.44 15.63 -13.69
N ASN A 356 0.12 16.51 -14.50
CA ASN A 356 1.12 16.13 -15.51
C ASN A 356 2.50 16.02 -14.85
N GLU A 357 2.76 14.87 -14.24
CA GLU A 357 3.99 14.61 -13.52
C GLU A 357 5.18 14.39 -14.46
N PRO A 358 6.40 14.85 -14.08
CA PRO A 358 7.55 14.83 -14.99
C PRO A 358 7.91 13.43 -15.51
N PHE A 359 7.90 12.42 -14.63
CA PHE A 359 8.26 11.04 -14.98
C PHE A 359 7.07 10.23 -15.49
N SER A 360 5.93 10.30 -14.78
CA SER A 360 4.80 9.39 -15.01
C SER A 360 3.76 9.96 -16.00
N GLY A 361 3.73 11.28 -16.20
CA GLY A 361 2.68 11.97 -16.94
C GLY A 361 1.30 11.81 -16.27
N ILE A 362 0.24 12.06 -17.04
CA ILE A 362 -1.14 11.92 -16.56
C ILE A 362 -1.58 10.46 -16.70
N ASN A 363 -1.69 9.74 -15.60
CA ASN A 363 -2.08 8.33 -15.60
C ASN A 363 -3.06 7.92 -14.47
N GLY A 364 -3.55 8.91 -13.72
CA GLY A 364 -4.49 8.68 -12.60
C GLY A 364 -3.83 8.24 -11.30
N ARG A 365 -2.51 8.18 -11.23
CA ARG A 365 -1.73 7.86 -10.03
C ARG A 365 -1.08 9.12 -9.47
N THR A 366 -0.77 9.10 -8.18
CA THR A 366 0.11 10.11 -7.57
C THR A 366 1.54 9.58 -7.62
N SER A 367 2.42 10.18 -8.41
CA SER A 367 3.78 9.71 -8.64
C SER A 367 4.59 9.61 -7.35
N ILE A 368 5.30 8.50 -7.21
CA ILE A 368 6.27 8.26 -6.15
C ILE A 368 7.71 8.51 -6.62
N PHE A 369 7.91 8.92 -7.88
CA PHE A 369 9.23 9.04 -8.53
C PHE A 369 9.75 10.48 -8.60
N ASP A 370 8.92 11.47 -8.26
CA ASP A 370 9.23 12.88 -8.43
C ASP A 370 9.20 13.68 -7.11
N TRP A 371 9.88 14.84 -7.14
CA TRP A 371 9.74 15.90 -6.15
C TRP A 371 8.73 16.90 -6.68
N TRP A 372 7.54 16.95 -6.12
CA TRP A 372 6.47 17.82 -6.58
C TRP A 372 5.45 18.11 -5.48
N THR A 373 4.58 19.07 -5.73
CA THR A 373 3.55 19.47 -4.79
C THR A 373 2.20 18.97 -5.25
N VAL A 374 1.57 18.12 -4.44
CA VAL A 374 0.18 17.67 -4.65
C VAL A 374 -0.74 18.70 -4.03
N GLU A 375 -1.47 19.46 -4.85
CA GLU A 375 -2.29 20.59 -4.38
C GLU A 375 -3.33 20.19 -3.34
N SER A 376 -4.00 19.05 -3.52
CA SER A 376 -5.01 18.56 -2.57
C SER A 376 -4.41 18.19 -1.22
N LEU A 377 -3.19 17.63 -1.18
CA LEU A 377 -2.47 17.30 0.06
C LEU A 377 -2.01 18.56 0.77
N GLN A 378 -1.52 19.55 0.04
CA GLN A 378 -1.17 20.86 0.62
C GLN A 378 -2.40 21.58 1.18
N ALA A 379 -3.52 21.53 0.44
CA ALA A 379 -4.78 22.09 0.91
C ALA A 379 -5.28 21.38 2.18
N LEU A 380 -5.11 20.06 2.27
CA LEU A 380 -5.44 19.28 3.46
C LEU A 380 -4.52 19.64 4.64
N HIS A 381 -3.22 19.74 4.41
CA HIS A 381 -2.25 20.13 5.45
C HIS A 381 -2.60 21.52 6.02
N VAL A 382 -2.84 22.51 5.17
CA VAL A 382 -3.30 23.85 5.57
C VAL A 382 -4.64 23.80 6.32
N HIS A 383 -5.54 22.90 5.93
CA HIS A 383 -6.84 22.73 6.62
C HIS A 383 -6.68 22.14 8.02
N ILE A 384 -5.75 21.24 8.21
CA ILE A 384 -5.43 20.68 9.53
C ILE A 384 -4.92 21.78 10.47
N GLU A 385 -4.01 22.64 10.00
CA GLU A 385 -3.53 23.78 10.77
C GLU A 385 -4.63 24.84 11.02
N ASN A 386 -5.47 25.08 10.02
CA ASN A 386 -6.54 26.06 10.09
C ASN A 386 -7.81 25.57 9.33
N PRO A 387 -8.82 25.05 10.04
CA PRO A 387 -10.05 24.51 9.42
C PRO A 387 -10.87 25.49 8.58
N ARG A 388 -10.57 26.78 8.63
CA ARG A 388 -11.21 27.80 7.77
C ARG A 388 -10.53 27.98 6.43
N LYS A 389 -9.30 27.43 6.26
CA LYS A 389 -8.46 27.54 5.06
C LYS A 389 -8.24 26.18 4.40
N GLY A 390 -7.50 26.17 3.32
CA GLY A 390 -7.07 24.98 2.60
C GLY A 390 -8.19 24.38 1.77
N LEU A 391 -8.97 23.48 2.31
CA LEU A 391 -9.99 22.74 1.57
C LEU A 391 -11.14 23.62 1.06
N ASN A 392 -11.55 23.41 -0.18
CA ASN A 392 -12.78 23.96 -0.74
C ASN A 392 -14.03 23.21 -0.25
N ASN A 393 -15.22 23.70 -0.60
CA ASN A 393 -16.49 23.13 -0.13
C ASN A 393 -16.70 21.69 -0.58
N LYS A 394 -16.29 21.33 -1.79
CA LYS A 394 -16.38 19.97 -2.33
C LYS A 394 -15.47 19.02 -1.53
N GLN A 395 -14.21 19.38 -1.34
CA GLN A 395 -13.27 18.60 -0.55
C GLN A 395 -13.74 18.42 0.91
N LYS A 396 -14.30 19.46 1.53
CA LYS A 396 -14.91 19.36 2.87
C LYS A 396 -16.09 18.40 2.93
N ALA A 397 -16.91 18.37 1.89
CA ALA A 397 -18.03 17.43 1.82
C ALA A 397 -17.55 15.98 1.68
N ILE A 398 -16.52 15.73 0.85
CA ILE A 398 -15.88 14.42 0.68
C ILE A 398 -15.28 13.99 2.03
N LEU A 399 -14.48 14.84 2.66
CA LEU A 399 -13.87 14.55 3.97
C LEU A 399 -14.93 14.20 5.02
N LYS A 400 -16.05 14.93 5.05
CA LYS A 400 -17.17 14.63 5.96
C LYS A 400 -17.71 13.23 5.68
N ARG A 401 -17.93 12.85 4.41
CA ARG A 401 -18.43 11.52 4.02
C ARG A 401 -17.47 10.41 4.46
N TYR A 402 -16.16 10.60 4.27
CA TYR A 402 -15.15 9.63 4.74
C TYR A 402 -15.12 9.51 6.26
N ARG A 403 -15.21 10.62 7.00
CA ARG A 403 -15.31 10.60 8.47
C ARG A 403 -16.52 9.81 8.97
N GLU A 404 -17.69 10.02 8.35
CA GLU A 404 -18.91 9.28 8.67
C GLU A 404 -18.76 7.78 8.38
N ALA A 405 -18.18 7.42 7.22
CA ALA A 405 -17.94 6.04 6.83
C ALA A 405 -16.94 5.33 7.77
N LEU A 406 -15.82 5.96 8.07
CA LEU A 406 -14.80 5.43 8.98
C LEU A 406 -15.33 5.30 10.42
N ALA A 407 -16.12 6.25 10.89
CA ALA A 407 -16.76 6.17 12.19
C ALA A 407 -17.78 5.01 12.25
N LEU A 408 -18.52 4.77 11.15
CA LEU A 408 -19.42 3.63 11.04
C LEU A 408 -18.66 2.30 11.10
N ALA A 409 -17.53 2.19 10.39
CA ALA A 409 -16.69 0.99 10.37
C ALA A 409 -16.15 0.61 11.76
N LYS A 410 -16.03 1.56 12.70
CA LYS A 410 -15.59 1.31 14.08
C LYS A 410 -16.73 0.80 15.00
N ARG A 411 -17.98 0.75 14.54
CA ARG A 411 -19.07 0.19 15.36
C ARG A 411 -18.92 -1.33 15.49
N PRO A 412 -19.34 -1.93 16.63
CA PRO A 412 -19.18 -3.36 16.88
C PRO A 412 -19.70 -4.26 15.76
N ALA A 413 -20.87 -3.95 15.19
CA ALA A 413 -21.43 -4.71 14.08
C ALA A 413 -20.50 -4.78 12.85
N PHE A 414 -19.69 -3.74 12.59
CA PHE A 414 -18.73 -3.70 11.47
C PHE A 414 -17.34 -4.16 11.88
N ALA A 415 -16.86 -3.77 13.05
CA ALA A 415 -15.52 -4.10 13.51
C ALA A 415 -15.34 -5.58 13.89
N GLU A 416 -16.40 -6.20 14.45
CA GLU A 416 -16.34 -7.55 15.03
C GLU A 416 -17.48 -8.46 14.54
N GLY A 417 -18.52 -7.89 13.94
CA GLY A 417 -19.73 -8.58 13.54
C GLY A 417 -19.55 -9.49 12.31
N ARG A 418 -20.59 -10.24 12.03
CA ARG A 418 -20.67 -11.15 10.88
C ARG A 418 -21.39 -10.49 9.72
N THR A 419 -20.99 -10.86 8.51
CA THR A 419 -21.68 -10.48 7.27
C THR A 419 -22.70 -11.54 6.91
N PHE A 420 -23.88 -11.08 6.47
CA PHE A 420 -24.88 -11.90 5.82
C PHE A 420 -25.18 -11.30 4.43
N ASP A 421 -24.74 -11.96 3.37
CA ASP A 421 -24.99 -11.53 2.00
C ASP A 421 -26.47 -11.74 1.63
N LEU A 422 -27.08 -10.68 1.13
CA LEU A 422 -28.49 -10.70 0.71
C LEU A 422 -28.66 -10.88 -0.79
N GLY A 423 -27.61 -10.97 -1.58
CA GLY A 423 -27.65 -11.02 -3.05
C GLY A 423 -28.48 -12.18 -3.61
N TYR A 424 -28.48 -13.32 -2.93
CA TYR A 424 -29.15 -14.54 -3.41
C TYR A 424 -30.67 -14.55 -3.28
N CYS A 425 -31.24 -13.76 -2.38
CA CYS A 425 -32.65 -13.82 -2.00
C CYS A 425 -33.52 -12.68 -2.56
N GLN A 426 -32.94 -11.82 -3.41
CA GLN A 426 -33.59 -10.62 -3.91
C GLN A 426 -34.56 -10.92 -5.08
N GLY A 427 -35.52 -10.05 -5.32
CA GLY A 427 -36.54 -10.16 -6.35
C GLY A 427 -36.85 -8.82 -7.04
N THR A 428 -38.12 -8.58 -7.35
CA THR A 428 -38.57 -7.34 -8.01
C THR A 428 -38.14 -6.11 -7.22
N GLY A 429 -37.59 -5.10 -7.91
CA GLY A 429 -37.08 -3.87 -7.29
C GLY A 429 -35.64 -3.92 -6.86
N PHE A 430 -34.93 -5.05 -7.12
CA PHE A 430 -33.49 -5.19 -6.93
C PHE A 430 -32.82 -5.59 -8.25
N ASN A 431 -31.89 -4.78 -8.73
CA ASN A 431 -31.13 -5.09 -9.93
C ASN A 431 -29.74 -5.64 -9.55
N PRO A 432 -29.50 -6.96 -9.61
CA PRO A 432 -28.26 -7.54 -9.13
C PRO A 432 -27.03 -7.24 -10.02
N ASP A 433 -27.21 -6.59 -11.17
CA ASP A 433 -26.08 -6.13 -11.98
C ASP A 433 -25.44 -4.85 -11.45
N ARG A 434 -26.18 -4.07 -10.64
CA ARG A 434 -25.69 -2.81 -10.08
C ARG A 434 -26.04 -2.58 -8.61
N HIS A 435 -26.85 -3.44 -8.00
CA HIS A 435 -27.17 -3.37 -6.59
C HIS A 435 -26.52 -4.51 -5.83
N PHE A 436 -25.95 -4.19 -4.69
CA PHE A 436 -25.44 -5.17 -3.75
C PHE A 436 -25.92 -4.80 -2.34
N ALA A 437 -26.36 -5.80 -1.56
CA ALA A 437 -26.87 -5.55 -0.22
C ALA A 437 -26.41 -6.67 0.73
N PHE A 438 -26.10 -6.30 1.96
CA PHE A 438 -25.66 -7.22 3.00
C PHE A 438 -26.06 -6.69 4.38
N LEU A 439 -26.10 -7.59 5.35
CA LEU A 439 -26.22 -7.23 6.76
C LEU A 439 -24.86 -7.36 7.45
N ARG A 440 -24.69 -6.49 8.46
CA ARG A 440 -23.63 -6.60 9.45
C ARG A 440 -24.26 -6.71 10.83
N SER A 441 -23.87 -7.70 11.64
CA SER A 441 -24.43 -7.87 12.99
C SER A 441 -23.39 -8.48 13.92
N ASP A 442 -23.32 -7.93 15.14
CA ASP A 442 -22.58 -8.50 16.28
C ASP A 442 -23.50 -9.28 17.26
N GLY A 443 -24.79 -9.37 16.93
CA GLY A 443 -25.84 -9.97 17.77
C GLY A 443 -26.53 -8.98 18.69
N THR A 444 -26.03 -7.77 18.87
CA THR A 444 -26.65 -6.68 19.66
C THR A 444 -27.21 -5.59 18.76
N GLU A 445 -26.54 -5.27 17.71
CA GLU A 445 -26.98 -4.35 16.66
C GLU A 445 -26.87 -5.02 15.29
N THR A 446 -27.79 -4.66 14.40
CA THR A 446 -27.81 -5.12 13.01
C THR A 446 -27.95 -3.94 12.07
N TRP A 447 -27.11 -3.90 11.06
CA TRP A 447 -27.12 -2.86 10.03
C TRP A 447 -27.34 -3.48 8.66
N LEU A 448 -28.26 -2.89 7.90
CA LEU A 448 -28.42 -3.14 6.48
C LEU A 448 -27.55 -2.13 5.72
N VAL A 449 -26.67 -2.64 4.85
CA VAL A 449 -25.94 -1.82 3.87
C VAL A 449 -26.48 -2.16 2.49
N ALA A 450 -26.98 -1.16 1.77
CA ALA A 450 -27.43 -1.27 0.39
C ALA A 450 -26.61 -0.34 -0.49
N THR A 451 -25.99 -0.87 -1.54
CA THR A 451 -25.14 -0.15 -2.48
C THR A 451 -25.75 -0.10 -3.87
N ASN A 452 -25.50 0.99 -4.58
CA ASN A 452 -25.97 1.23 -5.94
C ASN A 452 -24.80 1.71 -6.83
N PHE A 453 -24.39 0.91 -7.79
CA PHE A 453 -23.34 1.24 -8.77
C PHE A 453 -23.90 1.93 -10.03
N GLY A 454 -25.18 2.22 -10.06
CA GLY A 454 -25.88 2.84 -11.18
C GLY A 454 -26.54 4.18 -10.82
N PRO A 455 -27.46 4.67 -11.67
CA PRO A 455 -28.23 5.87 -11.39
C PRO A 455 -29.08 5.74 -10.12
N ASP A 456 -29.53 6.86 -9.55
CA ASP A 456 -30.47 6.92 -8.44
C ASP A 456 -31.57 5.86 -8.54
N SER A 457 -31.76 5.08 -7.49
CA SER A 457 -32.73 3.98 -7.48
C SER A 457 -33.45 3.82 -6.15
N ASP A 458 -34.74 3.49 -6.21
CA ASP A 458 -35.43 2.88 -5.09
C ASP A 458 -35.12 1.38 -5.12
N ILE A 459 -34.40 0.90 -4.12
CA ILE A 459 -33.96 -0.49 -4.02
C ILE A 459 -34.88 -1.20 -3.03
N THR A 460 -35.53 -2.27 -3.46
CA THR A 460 -36.32 -3.12 -2.57
C THR A 460 -35.44 -4.29 -2.10
N VAL A 461 -35.09 -4.28 -0.82
CA VAL A 461 -34.25 -5.31 -0.19
C VAL A 461 -35.11 -6.23 0.63
N ARG A 462 -35.10 -7.50 0.33
CA ARG A 462 -35.72 -8.57 1.09
C ARG A 462 -34.70 -9.13 2.09
N ILE A 463 -35.09 -9.19 3.36
CA ILE A 463 -34.33 -9.81 4.44
C ILE A 463 -35.04 -11.12 4.82
N PRO A 464 -34.44 -12.28 4.61
CA PRO A 464 -35.03 -13.57 4.89
C PRO A 464 -34.90 -13.95 6.38
N ALA A 465 -35.66 -14.95 6.83
CA ALA A 465 -35.62 -15.41 8.24
C ALA A 465 -34.23 -16.00 8.62
N GLU A 466 -33.50 -16.56 7.65
CA GLU A 466 -32.18 -17.14 7.82
C GLU A 466 -31.11 -16.10 8.22
N ALA A 467 -31.41 -14.82 8.03
CA ALA A 467 -30.54 -13.73 8.47
C ALA A 467 -30.47 -13.56 10.00
N GLY A 468 -31.29 -14.32 10.76
CA GLY A 468 -31.28 -14.28 12.23
C GLY A 468 -32.05 -13.09 12.84
N ILE A 469 -32.77 -12.32 12.04
CA ILE A 469 -33.70 -11.25 12.46
C ILE A 469 -35.09 -11.49 11.84
N PRO A 470 -36.14 -10.82 12.34
CA PRO A 470 -37.47 -10.96 11.75
C PRO A 470 -37.45 -10.67 10.25
N PRO A 471 -38.04 -11.56 9.41
CA PRO A 471 -38.09 -11.36 7.97
C PRO A 471 -38.87 -10.09 7.63
N GLN A 472 -38.29 -9.29 6.74
CA GLN A 472 -38.89 -8.02 6.32
C GLN A 472 -38.45 -7.63 4.89
N THR A 473 -39.18 -6.66 4.34
CA THR A 473 -38.85 -6.07 3.05
C THR A 473 -38.81 -4.55 3.20
N LEU A 474 -37.71 -3.96 2.79
CA LEU A 474 -37.47 -2.52 2.88
C LEU A 474 -37.26 -1.94 1.50
N THR A 475 -37.94 -0.81 1.20
CA THR A 475 -37.63 -0.01 0.01
C THR A 475 -36.84 1.22 0.43
N ILE A 476 -35.65 1.38 -0.12
CA ILE A 476 -34.67 2.38 0.28
C ILE A 476 -34.23 3.16 -0.95
N ARG A 477 -34.30 4.50 -0.87
CA ARG A 477 -33.71 5.36 -1.90
C ARG A 477 -32.20 5.36 -1.72
N VAL A 478 -31.47 4.83 -2.68
CA VAL A 478 -30.00 4.87 -2.72
C VAL A 478 -29.56 5.77 -3.87
N PRO A 479 -28.80 6.84 -3.59
CA PRO A 479 -28.33 7.77 -4.62
C PRO A 479 -27.46 7.09 -5.67
N GLU A 480 -27.24 7.80 -6.77
CA GLU A 480 -26.33 7.37 -7.82
C GLU A 480 -24.94 7.07 -7.27
N ARG A 481 -24.42 5.87 -7.58
CA ARG A 481 -23.06 5.41 -7.20
C ARG A 481 -22.71 5.60 -5.72
N ASP A 482 -23.68 5.36 -4.85
CA ASP A 482 -23.54 5.56 -3.40
C ASP A 482 -24.02 4.32 -2.63
N TYR A 483 -23.94 4.38 -1.32
CA TYR A 483 -24.49 3.41 -0.39
C TYR A 483 -25.28 4.08 0.74
N ILE A 484 -26.19 3.34 1.30
CA ILE A 484 -26.92 3.69 2.54
C ILE A 484 -26.69 2.57 3.56
N ALA A 485 -26.42 2.95 4.79
CA ALA A 485 -26.37 2.04 5.94
C ALA A 485 -27.47 2.41 6.92
N ILE A 486 -28.32 1.44 7.29
CA ILE A 486 -29.50 1.61 8.14
C ILE A 486 -29.41 0.65 9.32
N HIS A 487 -29.54 1.15 10.53
CA HIS A 487 -29.70 0.33 11.72
C HIS A 487 -31.16 -0.24 11.73
N ILE A 488 -31.28 -1.56 11.88
CA ILE A 488 -32.57 -2.28 11.79
C ILE A 488 -32.84 -3.16 13.00
#